data_74c94b325614d1c2cfa6d39b1a32f70a
#
_entry.id   74c94b325614d1c2cfa6d39b1a32f70a
#
_cell.length_a   1.000
_cell.length_b   1.000
_cell.length_c   1.000
_cell.angle_alpha   90.00
_cell.angle_beta   90.00
_cell.angle_gamma   90.00
#
_symmetry.space_group_name_H-M   'P 1'
#
loop_
_entity.id
_entity.type
_entity.pdbx_description
1 polymer ?
#
loop_
_entity_poly.entity_id
_entity_poly.type
_entity_poly.pdbx_seq_one_letter_code
_entity_poly.pdbx_strand_id
1 'polypeptide(L)'
;MTRDPSDRSSFLDSISDNSLVRGALAGYLLGYTALTSRYPLGTNVYDSEWDLLIVLDACRVDALRTVSPEYPFVGTVERRWSLGSTSKEWIDRTFTEQYHEEVERTAYLTANVFAHQLAHPPIDYFDYDLVRGTFLDECEWPNRLVEDTTLTADDFAFYDPAWFAVNRSSREDRFGVEVPFPDEMTDRAIAAGREFDSDRMIVHYMQPHQPYLSAAGERGHVEPWELSPFEALRNDEVSTEIVWNSYLDHLRYTLDQVAVLLRNIDAERVVITADHGELFGEFGLYNHVVGGIHPSLRGVPWSETTATDTGDRSTAVGFETDEDERAGVGTSVSEQLEALGYR
;
A
#
# COMPACT_ATOMS: atom_id res chain seq x y z
N MET A 1 -40.18 -6.59 17.91
CA MET A 1 -39.12 -7.61 18.02
C MET A 1 -37.88 -6.93 17.50
N THR A 2 -37.16 -6.27 18.36
CA THR A 2 -35.87 -5.63 18.07
C THR A 2 -34.83 -6.75 18.06
N ARG A 3 -34.17 -6.96 16.91
CA ARG A 3 -33.04 -7.87 16.81
C ARG A 3 -31.90 -7.30 17.67
N ASP A 4 -31.32 -8.17 18.48
CA ASP A 4 -30.14 -7.88 19.33
C ASP A 4 -28.97 -7.51 18.41
N PRO A 5 -28.28 -6.37 18.63
CA PRO A 5 -27.09 -5.97 17.86
C PRO A 5 -25.92 -6.97 17.94
N SER A 6 -25.89 -7.82 19.00
CA SER A 6 -24.81 -8.81 19.20
C SER A 6 -24.86 -10.04 18.25
N ASP A 7 -25.88 -10.15 17.38
CA ASP A 7 -26.10 -11.33 16.52
C ASP A 7 -25.63 -11.10 15.05
N ARG A 8 -24.84 -10.08 14.79
CA ARG A 8 -24.17 -9.86 13.49
C ARG A 8 -22.70 -10.21 13.61
N SER A 9 -22.39 -11.51 13.74
CA SER A 9 -21.06 -11.98 13.35
C SER A 9 -20.79 -11.52 11.92
N SER A 10 -19.65 -10.88 11.67
CA SER A 10 -19.30 -10.41 10.34
C SER A 10 -19.33 -11.59 9.36
N PHE A 11 -19.55 -11.35 8.07
CA PHE A 11 -19.46 -12.41 7.04
C PHE A 11 -18.13 -13.17 7.13
N LEU A 12 -17.05 -12.47 7.49
CA LEU A 12 -15.73 -13.05 7.72
C LEU A 12 -15.68 -13.90 9.00
N ASP A 13 -16.36 -13.50 10.08
CA ASP A 13 -16.44 -14.31 11.31
C ASP A 13 -17.25 -15.59 11.08
N SER A 14 -18.33 -15.50 10.29
CA SER A 14 -19.11 -16.69 9.90
C SER A 14 -18.32 -17.63 8.97
N ILE A 15 -17.37 -17.09 8.19
CA ILE A 15 -16.41 -17.84 7.38
C ILE A 15 -15.33 -18.45 8.29
N SER A 16 -14.85 -17.70 9.30
CA SER A 16 -13.78 -18.15 10.20
C SER A 16 -14.18 -19.41 11.00
N ASP A 17 -15.45 -19.55 11.34
CA ASP A 17 -15.95 -20.67 12.13
C ASP A 17 -16.29 -21.93 11.29
N ASN A 18 -16.35 -21.81 9.95
CA ASN A 18 -16.69 -22.93 9.07
C ASN A 18 -15.44 -23.52 8.39
N SER A 19 -14.94 -24.63 8.91
CA SER A 19 -13.75 -25.30 8.41
C SER A 19 -13.80 -25.68 6.92
N LEU A 20 -14.97 -25.95 6.36
CA LEU A 20 -15.14 -26.28 4.95
C LEU A 20 -14.99 -25.02 4.08
N VAL A 21 -15.52 -23.89 4.51
CA VAL A 21 -15.38 -22.61 3.79
C VAL A 21 -13.94 -22.13 3.84
N ARG A 22 -13.28 -22.22 4.99
CA ARG A 22 -11.85 -21.90 5.13
C ARG A 22 -11.00 -22.79 4.23
N GLY A 23 -11.25 -24.10 4.22
CA GLY A 23 -10.54 -25.03 3.33
C GLY A 23 -10.76 -24.72 1.84
N ALA A 24 -11.95 -24.30 1.45
CA ALA A 24 -12.24 -23.89 0.07
C ALA A 24 -11.51 -22.59 -0.30
N LEU A 25 -11.48 -21.60 0.59
CA LEU A 25 -10.74 -20.35 0.40
C LEU A 25 -9.22 -20.60 0.33
N ALA A 26 -8.69 -21.44 1.22
CA ALA A 26 -7.28 -21.84 1.18
C ALA A 26 -6.94 -22.52 -0.16
N GLY A 27 -7.79 -23.41 -0.66
CA GLY A 27 -7.65 -24.03 -1.97
C GLY A 27 -7.70 -23.03 -3.12
N TYR A 28 -8.60 -22.05 -3.05
CA TYR A 28 -8.68 -20.94 -4.01
C TYR A 28 -7.38 -20.12 -4.00
N LEU A 29 -6.91 -19.67 -2.83
CA LEU A 29 -5.69 -18.88 -2.69
C LEU A 29 -4.46 -19.65 -3.20
N LEU A 30 -4.35 -20.93 -2.89
CA LEU A 30 -3.29 -21.79 -3.41
C LEU A 30 -3.30 -21.83 -4.94
N GLY A 31 -4.44 -22.12 -5.54
CA GLY A 31 -4.59 -22.18 -7.00
C GLY A 31 -4.36 -20.82 -7.67
N TYR A 32 -4.90 -19.77 -7.08
CA TYR A 32 -4.74 -18.40 -7.54
C TYR A 32 -3.26 -17.97 -7.50
N THR A 33 -2.59 -18.09 -6.35
CA THR A 33 -1.21 -17.66 -6.18
C THR A 33 -0.25 -18.48 -7.05
N ALA A 34 -0.45 -19.81 -7.13
CA ALA A 34 0.34 -20.67 -8.00
C ALA A 34 0.17 -20.34 -9.49
N LEU A 35 -1.02 -19.91 -9.91
CA LEU A 35 -1.29 -19.49 -11.29
C LEU A 35 -0.69 -18.11 -11.56
N THR A 36 -0.96 -17.13 -10.70
CA THR A 36 -0.56 -15.74 -10.92
C THR A 36 0.93 -15.50 -10.70
N SER A 37 1.65 -16.39 -10.03
CA SER A 37 3.11 -16.37 -9.99
C SER A 37 3.75 -16.62 -11.36
N ARG A 38 3.06 -17.35 -12.27
CA ARG A 38 3.52 -17.66 -13.62
C ARG A 38 2.88 -16.81 -14.69
N TYR A 39 1.62 -16.45 -14.46
CA TYR A 39 0.77 -15.71 -15.41
C TYR A 39 0.10 -14.55 -14.63
N PRO A 40 0.83 -13.45 -14.40
CA PRO A 40 0.31 -12.34 -13.62
C PRO A 40 -0.95 -11.75 -14.28
N LEU A 41 -1.95 -11.42 -13.44
CA LEU A 41 -3.21 -10.82 -13.88
C LEU A 41 -3.11 -9.28 -13.80
N GLY A 42 -2.44 -8.67 -14.73
CA GLY A 42 -2.28 -7.22 -14.77
C GLY A 42 -1.10 -6.79 -15.60
N THR A 43 -0.79 -5.50 -15.56
CA THR A 43 0.34 -4.91 -16.28
C THR A 43 1.40 -4.50 -15.26
N ASN A 44 2.63 -4.94 -15.48
CA ASN A 44 3.74 -4.48 -14.65
C ASN A 44 4.02 -2.99 -14.94
N VAL A 45 4.37 -2.23 -13.92
CA VAL A 45 4.73 -0.82 -14.07
C VAL A 45 5.96 -0.64 -14.95
N TYR A 46 6.87 -1.61 -14.94
CA TYR A 46 8.08 -1.62 -15.78
C TYR A 46 7.81 -1.90 -17.28
N ASP A 47 6.60 -2.34 -17.65
CA ASP A 47 6.18 -2.40 -19.06
C ASP A 47 5.94 -1.01 -19.68
N SER A 48 6.09 0.05 -18.89
CA SER A 48 5.89 1.45 -19.30
C SER A 48 7.13 2.29 -19.02
N GLU A 49 7.26 3.37 -19.80
CA GLU A 49 8.33 4.32 -19.63
C GLU A 49 7.96 5.38 -18.58
N TRP A 50 8.79 5.55 -17.57
CA TRP A 50 8.68 6.58 -16.53
C TRP A 50 10.04 6.79 -15.85
N ASP A 51 10.24 7.99 -15.32
CA ASP A 51 11.42 8.37 -14.55
C ASP A 51 11.08 8.45 -13.05
N LEU A 52 9.85 8.90 -12.73
CA LEU A 52 9.29 8.93 -11.38
C LEU A 52 7.91 8.26 -11.36
N LEU A 53 7.76 7.22 -10.54
CA LEU A 53 6.50 6.55 -10.28
C LEU A 53 6.01 6.90 -8.87
N ILE A 54 4.86 7.55 -8.78
CA ILE A 54 4.18 7.89 -7.52
C ILE A 54 3.07 6.87 -7.30
N VAL A 55 3.24 6.01 -6.32
CA VAL A 55 2.26 4.98 -5.94
C VAL A 55 1.48 5.49 -4.73
N LEU A 56 0.17 5.56 -4.88
CA LEU A 56 -0.79 5.96 -3.83
C LEU A 56 -1.51 4.71 -3.35
N ASP A 57 -1.13 4.17 -2.17
CA ASP A 57 -1.64 2.90 -1.66
C ASP A 57 -3.18 2.90 -1.58
N ALA A 58 -3.78 1.84 -2.11
CA ALA A 58 -5.22 1.63 -2.18
C ALA A 58 -6.01 2.72 -2.94
N CYS A 59 -5.38 3.51 -3.82
CA CYS A 59 -6.05 4.60 -4.53
C CYS A 59 -6.93 4.10 -5.68
N ARG A 60 -8.23 4.36 -5.58
CA ARG A 60 -9.23 4.02 -6.60
C ARG A 60 -9.22 5.01 -7.77
N VAL A 61 -9.52 4.50 -8.96
CA VAL A 61 -9.67 5.30 -10.19
C VAL A 61 -10.75 6.38 -10.06
N ASP A 62 -11.90 6.02 -9.49
CA ASP A 62 -13.02 6.96 -9.29
C ASP A 62 -12.70 8.03 -8.24
N ALA A 63 -11.94 7.69 -7.21
CA ALA A 63 -11.47 8.65 -6.22
C ALA A 63 -10.52 9.69 -6.85
N LEU A 64 -9.48 9.23 -7.56
CA LEU A 64 -8.55 10.16 -8.21
C LEU A 64 -9.27 11.04 -9.26
N ARG A 65 -10.20 10.49 -10.04
CA ARG A 65 -11.03 11.26 -10.97
C ARG A 65 -11.90 12.31 -10.29
N THR A 66 -12.38 12.00 -9.07
CA THR A 66 -13.23 12.93 -8.29
C THR A 66 -12.44 14.16 -7.86
N VAL A 67 -11.18 13.96 -7.41
CA VAL A 67 -10.36 15.06 -6.90
C VAL A 67 -9.47 15.72 -7.96
N SER A 68 -9.21 15.05 -9.09
CA SER A 68 -8.29 15.55 -10.13
C SER A 68 -8.59 16.96 -10.63
N PRO A 69 -9.84 17.46 -10.72
CA PRO A 69 -10.08 18.84 -11.12
C PRO A 69 -9.48 19.89 -10.18
N GLU A 70 -9.13 19.52 -8.96
CA GLU A 70 -8.51 20.39 -7.96
C GLU A 70 -6.98 20.50 -8.15
N TYR A 71 -6.39 19.56 -8.93
CA TYR A 71 -4.94 19.40 -9.10
C TYR A 71 -4.53 19.49 -10.58
N PRO A 72 -4.08 20.65 -11.06
CA PRO A 72 -3.73 20.87 -12.47
C PRO A 72 -2.63 19.93 -13.01
N PHE A 73 -1.79 19.36 -12.14
CA PHE A 73 -0.76 18.41 -12.51
C PHE A 73 -1.31 16.99 -12.74
N VAL A 74 -2.51 16.67 -12.27
CA VAL A 74 -3.16 15.40 -12.56
C VAL A 74 -3.77 15.47 -13.95
N GLY A 75 -3.18 14.76 -14.89
CA GLY A 75 -3.64 14.68 -16.27
C GLY A 75 -4.90 13.80 -16.42
N THR A 76 -5.08 13.26 -17.61
CA THR A 76 -6.15 12.28 -17.84
C THR A 76 -5.91 11.03 -17.00
N VAL A 77 -6.91 10.65 -16.21
CA VAL A 77 -6.84 9.46 -15.36
C VAL A 77 -7.36 8.26 -16.14
N GLU A 78 -6.45 7.47 -16.68
CA GLU A 78 -6.74 6.17 -17.30
C GLU A 78 -6.94 5.11 -16.21
N ARG A 79 -7.50 3.95 -16.62
CA ARG A 79 -7.55 2.77 -15.75
C ARG A 79 -6.60 1.72 -16.29
N ARG A 80 -5.75 1.19 -15.43
CA ARG A 80 -4.94 -0.01 -15.69
C ARG A 80 -5.34 -1.13 -14.74
N TRP A 81 -4.94 -2.36 -15.06
CA TRP A 81 -5.19 -3.52 -14.21
C TRP A 81 -3.93 -3.83 -13.42
N SER A 82 -4.00 -3.73 -12.10
CA SER A 82 -2.87 -3.98 -11.20
C SER A 82 -2.51 -5.47 -11.13
N LEU A 83 -1.24 -5.73 -10.84
CA LEU A 83 -0.70 -7.06 -10.53
C LEU A 83 -1.18 -7.61 -9.19
N GLY A 84 -1.54 -6.74 -8.24
CA GLY A 84 -2.02 -7.06 -6.91
C GLY A 84 -3.45 -6.60 -6.63
N SER A 85 -4.13 -7.24 -5.70
CA SER A 85 -5.33 -6.78 -5.03
C SER A 85 -5.02 -6.34 -3.59
N THR A 86 -3.76 -6.45 -3.19
CA THR A 86 -3.13 -5.97 -1.96
C THR A 86 -1.71 -5.52 -2.27
N SER A 87 -1.13 -4.69 -1.40
CA SER A 87 0.26 -4.23 -1.54
C SER A 87 1.25 -5.40 -1.56
N LYS A 88 1.02 -6.43 -0.73
CA LYS A 88 1.86 -7.63 -0.72
C LYS A 88 1.89 -8.31 -2.10
N GLU A 89 0.73 -8.55 -2.70
CA GLU A 89 0.67 -9.16 -4.04
C GLU A 89 1.32 -8.27 -5.10
N TRP A 90 1.13 -6.94 -5.00
CA TRP A 90 1.72 -6.00 -5.94
C TRP A 90 3.24 -6.01 -5.85
N ILE A 91 3.82 -5.96 -4.65
CA ILE A 91 5.27 -6.02 -4.40
C ILE A 91 5.84 -7.33 -4.97
N ASP A 92 5.26 -8.47 -4.60
CA ASP A 92 5.74 -9.80 -5.00
C ASP A 92 5.70 -10.01 -6.53
N ARG A 93 4.79 -9.33 -7.25
CA ARG A 93 4.60 -9.49 -8.69
C ARG A 93 5.24 -8.38 -9.53
N THR A 94 5.55 -7.24 -8.90
CA THR A 94 6.19 -6.11 -9.58
C THR A 94 7.70 -6.30 -9.64
N PHE A 95 8.32 -6.64 -8.51
CA PHE A 95 9.78 -6.74 -8.38
C PHE A 95 10.24 -8.18 -8.57
N THR A 96 10.33 -8.60 -9.81
CA THR A 96 10.67 -9.98 -10.18
C THR A 96 11.93 -10.01 -11.05
N GLU A 97 12.58 -11.18 -11.09
CA GLU A 97 13.79 -11.43 -11.88
C GLU A 97 13.65 -11.02 -13.36
N GLN A 98 12.41 -11.04 -13.91
CA GLN A 98 12.14 -10.58 -15.26
C GLN A 98 12.51 -9.11 -15.47
N TYR A 99 12.43 -8.28 -14.45
CA TYR A 99 12.68 -6.82 -14.48
C TYR A 99 13.94 -6.43 -13.69
N HIS A 100 14.86 -7.38 -13.49
CA HIS A 100 16.07 -7.15 -12.70
C HIS A 100 16.89 -5.94 -13.19
N GLU A 101 17.08 -5.82 -14.51
CA GLU A 101 17.84 -4.69 -15.10
C GLU A 101 17.19 -3.33 -14.84
N GLU A 102 15.85 -3.27 -14.75
CA GLU A 102 15.10 -2.06 -14.41
C GLU A 102 15.16 -1.78 -12.92
N VAL A 103 15.05 -2.82 -12.08
CA VAL A 103 15.10 -2.70 -10.62
C VAL A 103 16.48 -2.24 -10.14
N GLU A 104 17.56 -2.76 -10.72
CA GLU A 104 18.94 -2.31 -10.40
C GLU A 104 19.19 -0.81 -10.64
N ARG A 105 18.36 -0.15 -11.44
CA ARG A 105 18.43 1.28 -11.75
C ARG A 105 17.34 2.09 -11.05
N THR A 106 16.54 1.45 -10.19
CA THR A 106 15.40 2.06 -9.50
C THR A 106 15.74 2.35 -8.04
N ALA A 107 15.54 3.59 -7.61
CA ALA A 107 15.42 3.92 -6.18
C ALA A 107 13.97 3.63 -5.72
N TYR A 108 13.79 2.82 -4.69
CA TYR A 108 12.47 2.51 -4.14
C TYR A 108 12.36 3.02 -2.70
N LEU A 109 11.54 4.08 -2.52
CA LEU A 109 11.21 4.64 -1.22
C LEU A 109 9.75 4.27 -0.90
N THR A 110 9.51 3.67 0.25
CA THR A 110 8.20 3.12 0.56
C THR A 110 7.78 3.33 2.01
N ALA A 111 6.55 3.80 2.18
CA ALA A 111 5.85 3.82 3.46
C ALA A 111 5.06 2.53 3.73
N ASN A 112 5.07 1.57 2.82
CA ASN A 112 4.30 0.34 2.96
C ASN A 112 5.05 -0.70 3.80
N VAL A 113 4.40 -1.21 4.85
CA VAL A 113 4.98 -2.16 5.79
C VAL A 113 5.34 -3.51 5.14
N PHE A 114 4.61 -3.94 4.10
CA PHE A 114 4.89 -5.19 3.41
C PHE A 114 6.20 -5.17 2.61
N ALA A 115 6.74 -4.00 2.30
CA ALA A 115 8.04 -3.91 1.66
C ALA A 115 9.19 -4.43 2.55
N HIS A 116 8.95 -4.56 3.88
CA HIS A 116 9.91 -5.21 4.79
C HIS A 116 10.31 -6.61 4.34
N GLN A 117 9.41 -7.36 3.69
CA GLN A 117 9.73 -8.70 3.19
C GLN A 117 10.82 -8.72 2.11
N LEU A 118 11.04 -7.61 1.39
CA LEU A 118 12.14 -7.49 0.42
C LEU A 118 13.51 -7.48 1.13
N ALA A 119 13.58 -6.97 2.36
CA ALA A 119 14.79 -6.97 3.17
C ALA A 119 14.99 -8.26 3.99
N HIS A 120 13.94 -9.08 4.17
CA HIS A 120 13.95 -10.27 5.03
C HIS A 120 13.34 -11.49 4.34
N PRO A 121 13.92 -11.99 3.23
CA PRO A 121 13.51 -13.26 2.63
C PRO A 121 13.85 -14.45 3.55
N PRO A 122 13.17 -15.61 3.44
CA PRO A 122 12.22 -15.96 2.39
C PRO A 122 10.83 -15.39 2.61
N ILE A 123 10.14 -15.09 1.50
CA ILE A 123 8.77 -14.61 1.50
C ILE A 123 7.83 -15.80 1.72
N ASP A 124 6.93 -15.71 2.70
CA ASP A 124 5.81 -16.64 2.83
C ASP A 124 4.60 -16.10 2.06
N TYR A 125 4.29 -16.75 0.92
CA TYR A 125 3.17 -16.38 0.05
C TYR A 125 1.80 -16.67 0.68
N PHE A 126 1.76 -17.43 1.77
CA PHE A 126 0.53 -17.87 2.43
C PHE A 126 0.41 -17.39 3.88
N ASP A 127 1.25 -16.43 4.29
CA ASP A 127 1.11 -15.78 5.61
C ASP A 127 -0.08 -14.80 5.61
N TYR A 128 -1.28 -15.37 5.58
CA TYR A 128 -2.54 -14.66 5.67
C TYR A 128 -3.43 -15.29 6.75
N ASP A 129 -4.14 -14.48 7.51
CA ASP A 129 -5.08 -14.95 8.54
C ASP A 129 -6.13 -15.93 8.00
N LEU A 130 -6.57 -15.75 6.76
CA LEU A 130 -7.50 -16.66 6.09
C LEU A 130 -6.99 -18.08 5.94
N VAL A 131 -5.69 -18.31 5.96
CA VAL A 131 -5.10 -19.65 5.80
C VAL A 131 -4.62 -20.23 7.12
N ARG A 132 -4.53 -19.45 8.19
CA ARG A 132 -4.15 -19.93 9.52
C ARG A 132 -5.09 -21.04 10.01
N GLY A 133 -4.53 -22.12 10.56
CA GLY A 133 -5.27 -23.31 10.98
C GLY A 133 -5.90 -24.11 9.83
N THR A 134 -5.53 -23.85 8.58
CA THR A 134 -5.88 -24.67 7.41
C THR A 134 -4.68 -25.54 6.99
N PHE A 135 -4.86 -26.36 5.95
CA PHE A 135 -3.79 -27.20 5.41
C PHE A 135 -2.62 -26.39 4.80
N LEU A 136 -2.77 -25.09 4.56
CA LEU A 136 -1.71 -24.23 4.08
C LEU A 136 -0.79 -23.72 5.20
N ASP A 137 -1.33 -23.53 6.40
CA ASP A 137 -0.64 -22.93 7.54
C ASP A 137 0.53 -23.77 8.09
N GLU A 138 0.41 -25.11 8.08
CA GLU A 138 1.39 -26.02 8.68
C GLU A 138 2.31 -26.71 7.66
N CYS A 139 2.18 -26.34 6.38
CA CYS A 139 2.85 -27.04 5.29
C CYS A 139 3.75 -26.12 4.47
N GLU A 140 4.99 -26.45 4.30
CA GLU A 140 5.91 -25.72 3.40
C GLU A 140 5.70 -26.04 1.90
N TRP A 141 5.02 -27.16 1.57
CA TRP A 141 4.90 -27.58 0.18
C TRP A 141 4.02 -26.63 -0.69
N PRO A 142 3.01 -25.89 -0.18
CA PRO A 142 2.27 -24.94 -1.00
C PRO A 142 3.17 -23.84 -1.58
N ASN A 143 4.11 -23.31 -0.80
CA ASN A 143 5.08 -22.31 -1.26
C ASN A 143 5.93 -22.82 -2.44
N ARG A 144 6.18 -24.11 -2.55
CA ARG A 144 6.90 -24.71 -3.68
C ARG A 144 6.10 -24.72 -4.99
N LEU A 145 4.80 -24.50 -4.94
CA LEU A 145 3.95 -24.35 -6.13
C LEU A 145 3.95 -22.93 -6.68
N VAL A 146 4.38 -21.95 -5.88
CA VAL A 146 4.55 -20.57 -6.28
C VAL A 146 5.94 -20.44 -6.91
N GLU A 147 6.00 -19.77 -8.05
CA GLU A 147 7.28 -19.40 -8.65
C GLU A 147 7.80 -18.18 -7.89
N ASP A 148 8.86 -18.41 -7.12
CA ASP A 148 9.54 -17.35 -6.39
C ASP A 148 10.64 -16.77 -7.27
N THR A 149 10.34 -15.60 -7.82
CA THR A 149 11.27 -14.80 -8.64
C THR A 149 11.38 -13.39 -8.08
N THR A 150 10.93 -13.18 -6.85
CA THR A 150 10.90 -11.85 -6.20
C THR A 150 12.33 -11.43 -5.86
N LEU A 151 12.68 -10.22 -6.28
CA LEU A 151 13.94 -9.58 -5.97
C LEU A 151 13.97 -9.10 -4.52
N THR A 152 15.15 -8.83 -4.02
CA THR A 152 15.39 -8.37 -2.64
C THR A 152 15.70 -6.87 -2.60
N ALA A 153 15.77 -6.31 -1.41
CA ALA A 153 16.17 -4.91 -1.19
C ALA A 153 17.56 -4.58 -1.78
N ASP A 154 18.47 -5.57 -1.80
CA ASP A 154 19.84 -5.41 -2.30
C ASP A 154 19.90 -5.31 -3.83
N ASP A 155 18.82 -5.66 -4.53
CA ASP A 155 18.74 -5.60 -6.00
C ASP A 155 18.36 -4.20 -6.51
N PHE A 156 17.96 -3.26 -5.62
CA PHE A 156 17.64 -1.89 -5.99
C PHE A 156 18.86 -0.97 -6.01
N ALA A 157 18.86 0.05 -6.88
CA ALA A 157 19.86 1.11 -6.84
C ALA A 157 19.92 1.80 -5.47
N PHE A 158 18.75 2.01 -4.88
CA PHE A 158 18.57 2.51 -3.51
C PHE A 158 17.24 2.00 -2.95
N TYR A 159 17.24 1.56 -1.70
CA TYR A 159 16.05 1.07 -1.01
C TYR A 159 15.88 1.78 0.33
N ASP A 160 14.73 2.44 0.52
CA ASP A 160 14.41 3.14 1.76
C ASP A 160 13.04 2.68 2.31
N PRO A 161 13.01 1.78 3.30
CA PRO A 161 11.81 1.39 4.01
C PRO A 161 11.44 2.47 5.05
N ALA A 162 10.90 3.59 4.61
CA ALA A 162 10.60 4.77 5.44
C ALA A 162 9.71 4.44 6.65
N TRP A 163 8.90 3.38 6.58
CA TRP A 163 8.13 2.91 7.72
C TRP A 163 9.00 2.71 8.97
N PHE A 164 10.22 2.24 8.82
CA PHE A 164 11.14 1.96 9.93
C PHE A 164 12.09 3.12 10.26
N ALA A 165 12.27 4.05 9.34
CA ALA A 165 13.25 5.12 9.44
C ALA A 165 12.69 6.45 9.97
N VAL A 166 11.36 6.62 9.97
CA VAL A 166 10.73 7.88 10.41
C VAL A 166 10.68 7.94 11.93
N ASN A 167 11.18 9.06 12.49
CA ASN A 167 11.08 9.30 13.94
C ASN A 167 9.64 9.64 14.35
N ARG A 168 8.99 8.69 15.00
CA ARG A 168 7.55 8.67 15.29
C ARG A 168 7.16 9.40 16.57
N SER A 169 8.13 9.68 17.48
CA SER A 169 7.87 10.12 18.85
C SER A 169 7.00 11.36 18.99
N SER A 170 7.00 12.28 18.01
CA SER A 170 6.22 13.52 18.09
C SER A 170 4.77 13.40 17.59
N ARG A 171 4.46 12.39 16.74
CA ARG A 171 3.12 12.18 16.16
C ARG A 171 2.38 11.01 16.76
N GLU A 172 3.08 9.97 17.18
CA GLU A 172 2.56 8.87 17.98
C GLU A 172 1.87 9.39 19.25
N ASP A 173 2.53 10.32 19.96
CA ASP A 173 1.98 11.02 21.14
C ASP A 173 0.67 11.79 20.80
N ARG A 174 0.47 12.16 19.53
CA ARG A 174 -0.68 12.99 19.12
C ARG A 174 -1.87 12.17 18.61
N PHE A 175 -1.63 11.08 17.86
CA PHE A 175 -2.68 10.33 17.17
C PHE A 175 -2.76 8.86 17.60
N GLY A 176 -1.76 8.34 18.31
CA GLY A 176 -1.70 6.94 18.72
C GLY A 176 -1.47 5.95 17.55
N VAL A 177 -0.90 6.45 16.43
CA VAL A 177 -0.65 5.66 15.23
C VAL A 177 0.76 5.87 14.71
N GLU A 178 1.36 4.79 14.25
CA GLU A 178 2.72 4.74 13.74
C GLU A 178 2.74 4.58 12.21
N VAL A 179 2.21 5.53 11.46
CA VAL A 179 2.28 5.51 9.99
C VAL A 179 3.11 6.69 9.49
N PRO A 180 3.99 6.51 8.48
CA PRO A 180 4.65 7.62 7.83
C PRO A 180 3.62 8.54 7.17
N PHE A 181 3.74 9.84 7.41
CA PHE A 181 2.84 10.82 6.80
C PHE A 181 3.33 11.24 5.41
N PRO A 182 2.45 11.75 4.54
CA PRO A 182 2.82 12.13 3.18
C PRO A 182 3.95 13.17 3.10
N ASP A 183 4.02 14.12 4.04
CA ASP A 183 5.08 15.14 4.09
C ASP A 183 6.45 14.52 4.43
N GLU A 184 6.49 13.50 5.31
CA GLU A 184 7.71 12.77 5.65
C GLU A 184 8.23 11.98 4.44
N MET A 185 7.34 11.28 3.75
CA MET A 185 7.69 10.58 2.51
C MET A 185 8.16 11.52 1.42
N THR A 186 7.52 12.68 1.26
CA THR A 186 7.93 13.70 0.31
C THR A 186 9.32 14.23 0.61
N ASP A 187 9.63 14.54 1.88
CA ASP A 187 10.95 15.01 2.28
C ASP A 187 12.05 13.97 2.02
N ARG A 188 11.75 12.70 2.29
CA ARG A 188 12.66 11.58 1.98
C ARG A 188 12.89 11.45 0.47
N ALA A 189 11.82 11.50 -0.33
CA ALA A 189 11.92 11.40 -1.78
C ALA A 189 12.74 12.55 -2.39
N ILE A 190 12.53 13.78 -1.92
CA ILE A 190 13.31 14.94 -2.35
C ILE A 190 14.79 14.79 -1.96
N ALA A 191 15.07 14.36 -0.73
CA ALA A 191 16.44 14.12 -0.27
C ALA A 191 17.12 13.04 -1.10
N ALA A 192 16.46 11.91 -1.30
CA ALA A 192 16.99 10.80 -2.09
C ALA A 192 17.26 11.18 -3.55
N GLY A 193 16.33 11.89 -4.20
CA GLY A 193 16.50 12.33 -5.59
C GLY A 193 17.63 13.33 -5.80
N ARG A 194 18.08 14.00 -4.73
CA ARG A 194 19.24 14.91 -4.77
C ARG A 194 20.56 14.23 -4.37
N GLU A 195 20.50 13.15 -3.60
CA GLU A 195 21.67 12.46 -3.03
C GLU A 195 22.12 11.27 -3.88
N PHE A 196 21.16 10.49 -4.39
CA PHE A 196 21.43 9.25 -5.12
C PHE A 196 21.21 9.42 -6.62
N ASP A 197 22.15 8.88 -7.40
CA ASP A 197 22.05 8.84 -8.87
C ASP A 197 21.35 7.54 -9.29
N SER A 198 20.07 7.66 -9.62
CA SER A 198 19.26 6.55 -10.11
C SER A 198 18.49 6.96 -11.35
N ASP A 199 18.37 6.06 -12.34
CA ASP A 199 17.64 6.34 -13.58
C ASP A 199 16.14 6.46 -13.37
N ARG A 200 15.63 5.81 -12.31
CA ARG A 200 14.21 5.73 -11.97
C ARG A 200 14.00 5.83 -10.47
N MET A 201 12.85 6.39 -10.06
CA MET A 201 12.46 6.43 -8.66
C MET A 201 10.99 6.01 -8.48
N ILE A 202 10.72 5.17 -7.50
CA ILE A 202 9.37 4.85 -7.02
C ILE A 202 9.20 5.47 -5.64
N VAL A 203 8.17 6.30 -5.47
CA VAL A 203 7.74 6.84 -4.17
C VAL A 203 6.40 6.25 -3.83
N HIS A 204 6.36 5.33 -2.87
CA HIS A 204 5.17 4.60 -2.46
C HIS A 204 4.63 5.17 -1.16
N TYR A 205 3.65 6.08 -1.29
CA TYR A 205 2.91 6.65 -0.16
C TYR A 205 1.95 5.61 0.43
N MET A 206 1.82 5.58 1.75
CA MET A 206 0.82 4.76 2.44
C MET A 206 -0.61 5.26 2.21
N GLN A 207 -0.77 6.55 1.96
CA GLN A 207 -2.08 7.19 1.77
C GLN A 207 -2.51 7.14 0.30
N PRO A 208 -3.81 7.03 0.01
CA PRO A 208 -4.97 7.22 0.89
C PRO A 208 -5.44 5.98 1.66
N HIS A 209 -4.65 4.91 1.79
CA HIS A 209 -4.98 3.78 2.67
C HIS A 209 -5.29 4.25 4.11
N GLN A 210 -6.12 3.51 4.83
CA GLN A 210 -6.40 3.79 6.25
C GLN A 210 -5.12 3.71 7.12
N PRO A 211 -5.05 4.39 8.28
CA PRO A 211 -6.10 5.18 8.95
C PRO A 211 -6.29 6.56 8.32
N TYR A 212 -7.52 7.12 8.38
CA TYR A 212 -7.86 8.40 7.75
C TYR A 212 -7.65 9.59 8.68
N LEU A 213 -6.43 10.10 8.75
CA LEU A 213 -5.99 11.07 9.75
C LEU A 213 -5.97 12.55 9.27
N SER A 214 -6.34 12.83 8.03
CA SER A 214 -6.29 14.20 7.48
C SER A 214 -7.10 15.20 8.31
N ALA A 215 -8.35 14.88 8.65
CA ALA A 215 -9.20 15.72 9.46
C ALA A 215 -8.80 15.75 10.95
N ALA A 216 -8.16 14.70 11.45
CA ALA A 216 -7.70 14.61 12.83
C ALA A 216 -6.64 15.67 13.14
N GLY A 217 -5.81 16.05 12.15
CA GLY A 217 -4.80 17.11 12.26
C GLY A 217 -5.38 18.47 12.61
N GLU A 218 -6.48 18.85 11.96
CA GLU A 218 -7.17 20.11 12.20
C GLU A 218 -8.01 20.06 13.48
N ARG A 219 -8.69 18.96 13.71
CA ARG A 219 -9.59 18.76 14.86
C ARG A 219 -8.83 18.57 16.19
N GLY A 220 -7.61 18.04 16.13
CA GLY A 220 -6.74 17.81 17.31
C GLY A 220 -7.02 16.49 18.05
N HIS A 221 -7.89 15.62 17.54
CA HIS A 221 -8.14 14.27 18.04
C HIS A 221 -8.58 13.34 16.91
N VAL A 222 -8.41 12.03 17.11
CA VAL A 222 -8.82 10.97 16.17
C VAL A 222 -10.15 10.41 16.65
N GLU A 223 -11.10 10.24 15.75
CA GLU A 223 -12.33 9.49 16.01
C GLU A 223 -12.02 7.99 15.87
N PRO A 224 -12.60 7.12 16.73
CA PRO A 224 -12.31 5.67 16.67
C PRO A 224 -12.51 5.03 15.29
N TRP A 225 -13.54 5.45 14.55
CA TRP A 225 -13.82 4.93 13.21
C TRP A 225 -12.75 5.33 12.15
N GLU A 226 -12.00 6.40 12.37
CA GLU A 226 -10.92 6.82 11.45
C GLU A 226 -9.72 5.88 11.50
N LEU A 227 -9.52 5.20 12.62
CA LEU A 227 -8.49 4.17 12.77
C LEU A 227 -8.88 2.87 12.09
N SER A 228 -10.17 2.48 12.16
CA SER A 228 -10.69 1.22 11.62
C SER A 228 -11.99 1.46 10.84
N PRO A 229 -11.95 2.23 9.73
CA PRO A 229 -13.15 2.68 9.03
C PRO A 229 -13.99 1.54 8.47
N PHE A 230 -13.38 0.46 8.02
CA PHE A 230 -14.08 -0.67 7.44
C PHE A 230 -14.73 -1.57 8.49
N GLU A 231 -14.18 -1.64 9.69
CA GLU A 231 -14.85 -2.27 10.84
C GLU A 231 -16.07 -1.46 11.25
N ALA A 232 -15.93 -0.15 11.39
CA ALA A 232 -17.03 0.75 11.70
C ALA A 232 -18.15 0.70 10.64
N LEU A 233 -17.81 0.56 9.35
CA LEU A 233 -18.78 0.34 8.27
C LEU A 233 -19.54 -0.99 8.41
N ARG A 234 -18.82 -2.08 8.71
CA ARG A 234 -19.45 -3.40 8.91
C ARG A 234 -20.42 -3.40 10.09
N ASN A 235 -20.12 -2.62 11.12
CA ASN A 235 -20.91 -2.49 12.35
C ASN A 235 -22.04 -1.46 12.23
N ASP A 236 -22.22 -0.80 11.08
CA ASP A 236 -23.18 0.31 10.88
C ASP A 236 -22.94 1.51 11.86
N GLU A 237 -21.70 1.70 12.34
CA GLU A 237 -21.31 2.78 13.25
C GLU A 237 -21.09 4.11 12.53
N VAL A 238 -20.71 4.03 11.24
CA VAL A 238 -20.49 5.18 10.35
C VAL A 238 -21.07 4.90 8.98
N SER A 239 -21.51 5.93 8.28
CA SER A 239 -22.04 5.78 6.91
C SER A 239 -20.89 5.69 5.87
N THR A 240 -21.12 4.98 4.77
CA THR A 240 -20.21 4.89 3.64
C THR A 240 -19.86 6.28 3.08
N GLU A 241 -20.82 7.21 3.08
CA GLU A 241 -20.60 8.57 2.61
C GLU A 241 -19.55 9.31 3.46
N ILE A 242 -19.60 9.18 4.79
CA ILE A 242 -18.64 9.81 5.70
C ILE A 242 -17.25 9.21 5.48
N VAL A 243 -17.15 7.90 5.44
CA VAL A 243 -15.86 7.21 5.24
C VAL A 243 -15.27 7.53 3.85
N TRP A 244 -16.10 7.53 2.80
CA TRP A 244 -15.69 7.91 1.45
C TRP A 244 -15.16 9.35 1.38
N ASN A 245 -15.84 10.32 2.01
CA ASN A 245 -15.37 11.69 2.04
C ASN A 245 -14.05 11.83 2.81
N SER A 246 -13.88 11.13 3.92
CA SER A 246 -12.61 11.11 4.67
C SER A 246 -11.46 10.48 3.86
N TYR A 247 -11.74 9.41 3.11
CA TYR A 247 -10.79 8.83 2.17
C TYR A 247 -10.40 9.81 1.05
N LEU A 248 -11.35 10.57 0.48
CA LEU A 248 -11.06 11.61 -0.50
C LEU A 248 -10.23 12.76 0.10
N ASP A 249 -10.50 13.16 1.34
CA ASP A 249 -9.72 14.20 2.02
C ASP A 249 -8.30 13.70 2.33
N HIS A 250 -8.16 12.41 2.63
CA HIS A 250 -6.83 11.80 2.81
C HIS A 250 -6.06 11.74 1.49
N LEU A 251 -6.73 11.46 0.38
CA LEU A 251 -6.16 11.56 -0.97
C LEU A 251 -5.73 13.00 -1.32
N ARG A 252 -6.55 14.02 -0.99
CA ARG A 252 -6.20 15.44 -1.18
C ARG A 252 -4.94 15.80 -0.41
N TYR A 253 -4.87 15.42 0.87
CA TYR A 253 -3.69 15.65 1.69
C TYR A 253 -2.43 15.05 1.06
N THR A 254 -2.53 13.86 0.50
CA THR A 254 -1.39 13.22 -0.20
C THR A 254 -1.04 13.95 -1.49
N LEU A 255 -2.03 14.33 -2.30
CA LEU A 255 -1.80 15.08 -3.55
C LEU A 255 -1.22 16.48 -3.31
N ASP A 256 -1.52 17.11 -2.18
CA ASP A 256 -0.84 18.36 -1.77
C ASP A 256 0.67 18.13 -1.58
N GLN A 257 1.05 17.00 -1.00
CA GLN A 257 2.47 16.63 -0.85
C GLN A 257 3.10 16.17 -2.17
N VAL A 258 2.36 15.47 -3.01
CA VAL A 258 2.79 15.18 -4.39
C VAL A 258 3.08 16.47 -5.16
N ALA A 259 2.23 17.51 -5.01
CA ALA A 259 2.50 18.82 -5.60
C ALA A 259 3.80 19.45 -5.09
N VAL A 260 4.19 19.22 -3.85
CA VAL A 260 5.49 19.65 -3.31
C VAL A 260 6.62 18.84 -3.96
N LEU A 261 6.47 17.50 -4.04
CA LEU A 261 7.45 16.62 -4.66
C LEU A 261 7.73 17.03 -6.11
N LEU A 262 6.69 17.23 -6.93
CA LEU A 262 6.80 17.59 -8.34
C LEU A 262 7.53 18.92 -8.60
N ARG A 263 7.62 19.80 -7.61
CA ARG A 263 8.39 21.05 -7.69
C ARG A 263 9.80 20.95 -7.13
N ASN A 264 10.19 19.79 -6.60
CA ASN A 264 11.47 19.65 -5.90
C ASN A 264 12.25 18.39 -6.33
N ILE A 265 11.91 17.82 -7.48
CA ILE A 265 12.63 16.72 -8.13
C ILE A 265 12.55 16.91 -9.65
N ASP A 266 13.59 16.51 -10.39
CA ASP A 266 13.56 16.52 -11.85
C ASP A 266 13.15 15.17 -12.41
N ALA A 267 12.07 15.15 -13.20
CA ALA A 267 11.63 13.96 -13.94
C ALA A 267 10.82 14.39 -15.19
N GLU A 268 11.21 13.90 -16.35
CA GLU A 268 10.50 14.22 -17.60
C GLU A 268 9.17 13.46 -17.72
N ARG A 269 9.14 12.22 -17.21
CA ARG A 269 7.98 11.32 -17.26
C ARG A 269 7.61 10.88 -15.85
N VAL A 270 6.62 11.53 -15.29
CA VAL A 270 6.05 11.17 -13.99
C VAL A 270 4.74 10.45 -14.18
N VAL A 271 4.57 9.36 -13.46
CA VAL A 271 3.30 8.61 -13.41
C VAL A 271 2.77 8.61 -12.00
N ILE A 272 1.48 8.95 -11.85
CA ILE A 272 0.72 8.80 -10.61
C ILE A 272 -0.20 7.59 -10.77
N THR A 273 -0.04 6.59 -9.91
CA THR A 273 -0.75 5.32 -9.95
C THR A 273 -1.09 4.82 -8.54
N ALA A 274 -1.51 3.57 -8.44
CA ALA A 274 -1.69 2.85 -7.19
C ALA A 274 -1.22 1.39 -7.34
N ASP A 275 -0.93 0.76 -6.23
CA ASP A 275 -0.63 -0.68 -6.15
C ASP A 275 -1.91 -1.53 -6.25
N HIS A 276 -3.00 -1.12 -5.60
CA HIS A 276 -4.34 -1.68 -5.70
C HIS A 276 -5.40 -0.61 -5.39
N GLY A 277 -6.66 -1.00 -5.39
CA GLY A 277 -7.78 -0.18 -4.96
C GLY A 277 -8.41 -0.71 -3.67
N GLU A 278 -9.66 -0.27 -3.39
CA GLU A 278 -10.33 -0.49 -2.11
C GLU A 278 -11.83 -0.78 -2.29
N LEU A 279 -12.44 -1.57 -1.38
CA LEU A 279 -13.87 -1.86 -1.34
C LEU A 279 -14.56 -1.12 -0.20
N PHE A 280 -15.66 -0.43 -0.52
CA PHE A 280 -16.48 0.33 0.42
C PHE A 280 -17.88 -0.28 0.62
N GLY A 281 -18.01 -1.60 0.48
CA GLY A 281 -19.27 -2.33 0.63
C GLY A 281 -19.78 -2.97 -0.67
N GLU A 282 -18.99 -2.97 -1.75
CA GLU A 282 -19.33 -3.66 -2.97
C GLU A 282 -19.51 -5.15 -2.70
N PHE A 283 -20.68 -5.68 -3.04
CA PHE A 283 -21.12 -7.06 -2.73
C PHE A 283 -21.03 -7.43 -1.24
N GLY A 284 -21.13 -6.45 -0.33
CA GLY A 284 -20.97 -6.65 1.12
C GLY A 284 -19.51 -6.88 1.56
N LEU A 285 -18.55 -6.58 0.68
CA LEU A 285 -17.11 -6.66 0.96
C LEU A 285 -16.57 -5.27 1.27
N TYR A 286 -15.65 -5.21 2.21
CA TYR A 286 -14.98 -4.00 2.66
C TYR A 286 -13.48 -4.24 2.72
N ASN A 287 -12.69 -3.15 2.60
CA ASN A 287 -11.24 -3.23 2.60
C ASN A 287 -10.72 -3.93 1.33
N HIS A 288 -9.50 -4.38 1.29
CA HIS A 288 -8.90 -5.15 0.21
C HIS A 288 -8.63 -6.57 0.68
N VAL A 289 -8.80 -7.52 -0.23
CA VAL A 289 -8.65 -8.96 0.06
C VAL A 289 -7.67 -9.57 -0.93
N VAL A 290 -6.84 -10.46 -0.40
CA VAL A 290 -5.88 -11.23 -1.18
C VAL A 290 -6.60 -12.05 -2.25
N GLY A 291 -6.06 -12.07 -3.46
CA GLY A 291 -6.67 -12.80 -4.58
C GLY A 291 -7.96 -12.18 -5.09
N GLY A 292 -8.29 -10.96 -4.67
CA GLY A 292 -9.47 -10.24 -5.14
C GLY A 292 -9.38 -9.94 -6.63
N ILE A 293 -10.48 -10.19 -7.38
CA ILE A 293 -10.57 -9.91 -8.83
C ILE A 293 -11.57 -8.79 -9.13
N HIS A 294 -12.07 -8.09 -8.09
CA HIS A 294 -13.03 -7.01 -8.28
C HIS A 294 -12.37 -5.80 -8.99
N PRO A 295 -13.07 -5.14 -9.96
CA PRO A 295 -12.51 -3.98 -10.67
C PRO A 295 -12.14 -2.79 -9.77
N SER A 296 -12.76 -2.64 -8.59
CA SER A 296 -12.40 -1.61 -7.62
C SER A 296 -11.14 -1.94 -6.83
N LEU A 297 -10.69 -3.20 -6.82
CA LEU A 297 -9.42 -3.64 -6.23
C LEU A 297 -8.27 -3.63 -7.24
N ARG A 298 -8.53 -4.17 -8.44
CA ARG A 298 -7.50 -4.35 -9.47
C ARG A 298 -7.40 -3.18 -10.44
N GLY A 299 -8.46 -2.37 -10.57
CA GLY A 299 -8.45 -1.19 -11.42
C GLY A 299 -7.77 -0.04 -10.69
N VAL A 300 -6.56 0.30 -11.12
CA VAL A 300 -5.76 1.40 -10.56
C VAL A 300 -5.68 2.59 -11.51
N PRO A 301 -5.53 3.82 -11.01
CA PRO A 301 -5.34 4.99 -11.85
C PRO A 301 -3.99 4.94 -12.57
N TRP A 302 -3.92 5.61 -13.70
CA TRP A 302 -2.68 5.92 -14.41
C TRP A 302 -2.80 7.33 -14.97
N SER A 303 -2.01 8.25 -14.44
CA SER A 303 -2.02 9.65 -14.87
C SER A 303 -0.60 10.13 -15.06
N GLU A 304 -0.32 10.73 -16.21
CA GLU A 304 1.02 11.18 -16.59
C GLU A 304 1.17 12.67 -16.37
N THR A 305 2.36 13.08 -15.91
CA THR A 305 2.75 14.48 -15.70
C THR A 305 4.27 14.63 -15.78
N THR A 306 4.80 15.78 -15.36
CA THR A 306 6.23 16.09 -15.31
C THR A 306 6.59 16.70 -13.96
N ALA A 307 7.86 16.69 -13.61
CA ALA A 307 8.40 17.31 -12.40
C ALA A 307 9.61 18.18 -12.74
N THR A 308 9.81 19.26 -11.98
CA THR A 308 10.98 20.14 -12.15
C THR A 308 11.43 20.65 -10.78
N ASP A 309 12.69 20.41 -10.44
CA ASP A 309 13.27 20.90 -9.17
C ASP A 309 13.47 22.40 -9.23
N THR A 310 12.66 23.15 -8.47
CA THR A 310 12.77 24.60 -8.28
C THR A 310 13.64 24.96 -7.08
N GLY A 311 14.03 23.98 -6.27
CA GLY A 311 14.80 24.18 -5.05
C GLY A 311 14.03 24.85 -3.92
N ASP A 312 12.69 24.90 -4.01
CA ASP A 312 11.85 25.60 -3.03
C ASP A 312 11.80 24.92 -1.66
N ARG A 313 12.10 23.60 -1.60
CA ARG A 313 12.11 22.84 -0.35
C ARG A 313 13.51 22.36 0.02
N SER A 314 13.93 22.70 1.23
CA SER A 314 15.12 22.13 1.86
C SER A 314 14.68 21.02 2.80
N THR A 315 15.30 19.85 2.71
CA THR A 315 15.05 18.70 3.58
C THR A 315 16.23 18.50 4.53
N ALA A 316 15.97 18.06 5.75
CA ALA A 316 16.98 17.70 6.74
C ALA A 316 17.05 16.16 6.93
N VAL A 317 16.57 15.41 5.96
CA VAL A 317 16.58 13.93 5.99
C VAL A 317 18.01 13.46 5.69
N GLY A 318 18.53 12.56 6.55
CA GLY A 318 19.73 11.80 6.31
C GLY A 318 19.37 10.32 6.12
N PHE A 319 20.08 9.65 5.23
CA PHE A 319 19.97 8.19 5.05
C PHE A 319 21.17 7.56 5.75
N GLU A 320 20.98 7.18 7.02
CA GLU A 320 22.02 6.49 7.77
C GLU A 320 22.15 5.05 7.28
N THR A 321 23.42 4.62 7.08
CA THR A 321 23.76 3.28 6.56
C THR A 321 23.94 2.25 7.67
N ASP A 322 23.41 2.48 8.87
CA ASP A 322 23.62 1.57 9.99
C ASP A 322 22.81 0.28 9.85
N GLU A 323 23.55 -0.80 9.52
CA GLU A 323 23.05 -2.19 9.53
C GLU A 323 22.49 -2.61 10.91
N ASP A 324 22.93 -1.97 11.99
CA ASP A 324 22.50 -2.25 13.36
C ASP A 324 21.09 -1.71 13.68
N GLU A 325 20.60 -0.64 13.05
CA GLU A 325 19.22 -0.16 13.22
C GLU A 325 18.23 -1.03 12.46
N ARG A 326 18.62 -1.60 11.32
CA ARG A 326 17.79 -2.58 10.59
C ARG A 326 17.50 -3.83 11.41
N ALA A 327 18.41 -4.22 12.32
CA ALA A 327 18.28 -5.38 13.21
C ALA A 327 17.47 -5.09 14.48
N GLY A 328 17.27 -3.82 14.87
CA GLY A 328 16.58 -3.40 16.10
C GLY A 328 15.05 -3.36 16.02
N VAL A 329 14.48 -3.58 14.86
CA VAL A 329 13.02 -3.52 14.59
C VAL A 329 12.29 -4.79 15.06
N GLY A 330 12.56 -5.21 16.29
CA GLY A 330 11.93 -6.38 16.91
C GLY A 330 10.57 -6.14 17.57
N THR A 331 10.00 -4.95 17.51
CA THR A 331 8.62 -4.71 17.96
C THR A 331 7.70 -4.88 16.76
N SER A 332 7.28 -5.99 16.67
CA SER A 332 6.43 -6.77 15.82
C SER A 332 5.78 -5.98 14.66
N VAL A 333 6.32 -6.21 13.45
CA VAL A 333 5.57 -6.07 12.17
C VAL A 333 4.13 -6.57 12.33
N SER A 334 3.93 -7.61 13.14
CA SER A 334 2.66 -8.17 13.57
C SER A 334 1.72 -7.16 14.24
N GLU A 335 2.17 -6.35 15.20
CA GLU A 335 1.35 -5.32 15.86
C GLU A 335 1.04 -4.15 14.91
N GLN A 336 1.94 -3.85 14.00
CA GLN A 336 1.75 -2.81 12.99
C GLN A 336 0.73 -3.22 11.93
N LEU A 337 0.77 -4.47 11.47
CA LEU A 337 -0.23 -5.03 10.56
C LEU A 337 -1.63 -5.04 11.22
N GLU A 338 -1.71 -5.35 12.50
CA GLU A 338 -2.96 -5.31 13.26
C GLU A 338 -3.54 -3.87 13.33
N ALA A 339 -2.69 -2.87 13.59
CA ALA A 339 -3.09 -1.46 13.61
C ALA A 339 -3.58 -0.96 12.24
N LEU A 340 -3.12 -1.57 11.14
CA LEU A 340 -3.54 -1.27 9.77
C LEU A 340 -4.76 -2.08 9.30
N GLY A 341 -5.31 -2.95 10.17
CA GLY A 341 -6.49 -3.76 9.84
C GLY A 341 -6.20 -4.98 8.97
N TYR A 342 -4.95 -5.44 8.93
CA TYR A 342 -4.55 -6.67 8.21
C TYR A 342 -4.69 -7.95 9.05
N ARG A 343 -5.31 -7.86 10.23
CA ARG A 343 -5.64 -8.99 11.11
C ARG A 343 -7.09 -8.98 11.53
#